data_ead0f2aa5de56f44d58da473da979676
#
_entry.id   ead0f2aa5de56f44d58da473da979676
#
_cell.length_a   1.000
_cell.length_b   1.000
_cell.length_c   1.000
_cell.angle_alpha   90.00
_cell.angle_beta   90.00
_cell.angle_gamma   90.00
#
_symmetry.space_group_name_H-M   'P 1'
#
loop_
_entity.id
_entity.type
_entity.pdbx_description
1 polymer ?
#
loop_
_entity_poly.entity_id
_entity_poly.type
_entity_poly.pdbx_seq_one_letter_code
_entity_poly.pdbx_strand_id
1 'polypeptide(L)'
;NDDIKTVQADTTKHIWFPNMAFGLDSIAKQENIIIKNATIWTGEEVIQNGSIVIQNGKITHVGAGNFKSPPNARVIDAEGKYVTSGIIDEHSHIAISKGVNEGGQAISAEVSIRDVIDPDDINIYRQLAGGVTASQLLHGSANPIGGQSAIIKLKWGETAENLLIDKQPLFIKFALGENVKQSN
;
A
#
# COMPACT_ATOMS: atom_id res chain seq x y z
N ASN A 1 -46.05 -37.96 -3.35
CA ASN A 1 -44.94 -37.75 -2.41
C ASN A 1 -43.76 -37.14 -3.18
N ASP A 2 -43.73 -35.83 -3.21
CA ASP A 2 -42.59 -35.09 -3.73
C ASP A 2 -41.49 -35.08 -2.68
N ASP A 3 -40.42 -35.82 -2.97
CA ASP A 3 -39.21 -35.80 -2.16
C ASP A 3 -38.59 -34.38 -2.22
N ILE A 4 -38.83 -33.60 -1.17
CA ILE A 4 -38.14 -32.34 -0.94
C ILE A 4 -36.67 -32.68 -0.71
N LYS A 5 -35.85 -32.56 -1.74
CA LYS A 5 -34.40 -32.60 -1.60
C LYS A 5 -34.00 -31.42 -0.72
N THR A 6 -33.69 -31.71 0.51
CA THR A 6 -33.03 -30.74 1.41
C THR A 6 -31.71 -30.35 0.77
N VAL A 7 -31.64 -29.15 0.24
CA VAL A 7 -30.37 -28.54 -0.18
C VAL A 7 -29.58 -28.28 1.10
N GLN A 8 -28.56 -29.11 1.37
CA GLN A 8 -27.63 -28.84 2.43
C GLN A 8 -26.95 -27.53 2.10
N ALA A 9 -27.14 -26.51 2.97
CA ALA A 9 -26.41 -25.26 2.83
C ALA A 9 -24.90 -25.56 2.91
N ASP A 10 -24.16 -25.09 1.93
CA ASP A 10 -22.71 -25.18 1.95
C ASP A 10 -22.17 -24.26 3.07
N THR A 11 -21.96 -24.84 4.23
CA THR A 11 -21.45 -24.13 5.42
C THR A 11 -19.94 -23.87 5.34
N THR A 12 -19.28 -24.30 4.28
CA THR A 12 -17.82 -24.12 4.10
C THR A 12 -17.44 -22.79 3.46
N LYS A 13 -18.42 -22.02 2.97
CA LYS A 13 -18.15 -20.69 2.44
C LYS A 13 -17.90 -19.72 3.58
N HIS A 14 -16.64 -19.45 3.83
CA HIS A 14 -16.24 -18.41 4.78
C HIS A 14 -16.66 -17.03 4.27
N ILE A 15 -17.26 -16.22 5.13
CA ILE A 15 -17.50 -14.81 4.86
C ILE A 15 -16.23 -14.07 5.26
N TRP A 16 -15.40 -13.76 4.26
CA TRP A 16 -14.12 -13.10 4.49
C TRP A 16 -14.30 -11.62 4.85
N PHE A 17 -15.02 -10.90 4.02
CA PHE A 17 -15.33 -9.49 4.27
C PHE A 17 -16.64 -9.37 5.11
N PRO A 18 -16.70 -8.52 6.18
CA PRO A 18 -15.68 -7.56 6.63
C PRO A 18 -14.64 -8.11 7.63
N ASN A 19 -14.59 -9.42 7.85
CA ASN A 19 -13.70 -10.02 8.86
C ASN A 19 -12.23 -10.09 8.41
N MET A 20 -11.98 -9.91 7.13
CA MET A 20 -10.65 -9.84 6.54
C MET A 20 -10.61 -8.73 5.47
N ALA A 21 -9.44 -8.26 5.11
CA ALA A 21 -9.27 -7.30 4.05
C ALA A 21 -9.84 -7.83 2.72
N PHE A 22 -10.52 -6.98 1.96
CA PHE A 22 -11.12 -7.33 0.67
C PHE A 22 -10.10 -7.98 -0.26
N GLY A 23 -10.50 -9.05 -0.93
CA GLY A 23 -9.64 -9.79 -1.87
C GLY A 23 -8.66 -10.76 -1.22
N LEU A 24 -8.64 -10.86 0.11
CA LEU A 24 -7.85 -11.87 0.83
C LEU A 24 -8.77 -12.99 1.32
N ASP A 25 -8.34 -14.23 1.16
CA ASP A 25 -8.95 -15.44 1.71
C ASP A 25 -8.10 -16.07 2.83
N SER A 26 -6.89 -15.55 3.02
CA SER A 26 -5.95 -15.96 4.05
C SER A 26 -4.92 -14.86 4.25
N ILE A 27 -4.25 -14.86 5.38
CA ILE A 27 -3.11 -13.96 5.63
C ILE A 27 -2.04 -14.24 4.59
N ALA A 28 -1.62 -13.20 3.86
CA ALA A 28 -0.58 -13.31 2.84
C ALA A 28 0.73 -13.81 3.48
N LYS A 29 1.23 -14.93 2.97
CA LYS A 29 2.52 -15.47 3.40
C LYS A 29 3.64 -14.86 2.59
N GLN A 30 4.74 -14.60 3.25
CA GLN A 30 5.95 -14.16 2.58
C GLN A 30 6.51 -15.28 1.70
N GLU A 31 6.66 -14.99 0.41
CA GLU A 31 7.17 -15.93 -0.60
C GLU A 31 8.59 -15.55 -1.04
N ASN A 32 9.36 -16.54 -1.45
CA ASN A 32 10.53 -16.31 -2.28
C ASN A 32 10.07 -16.18 -3.73
N ILE A 33 10.53 -15.16 -4.44
CA ILE A 33 10.08 -14.87 -5.81
C ILE A 33 11.29 -14.66 -6.70
N ILE A 34 11.23 -15.22 -7.90
CA ILE A 34 12.15 -14.92 -8.99
C ILE A 34 11.34 -14.33 -10.14
N ILE A 35 11.69 -13.12 -10.55
CA ILE A 35 11.20 -12.52 -11.79
C ILE A 35 12.33 -12.64 -12.81
N LYS A 36 12.07 -13.23 -13.97
CA LYS A 36 13.07 -13.43 -15.04
C LYS A 36 12.58 -12.85 -16.36
N ASN A 37 13.51 -12.70 -17.30
CA ASN A 37 13.25 -12.21 -18.65
C ASN A 37 12.56 -10.83 -18.66
N ALA A 38 12.95 -9.94 -17.73
CA ALA A 38 12.39 -8.60 -17.57
C ALA A 38 13.31 -7.52 -18.19
N THR A 39 12.72 -6.43 -18.65
CA THR A 39 13.41 -5.16 -18.79
C THR A 39 13.29 -4.41 -17.47
N ILE A 40 14.39 -4.28 -16.73
CA ILE A 40 14.38 -3.74 -15.37
C ILE A 40 14.89 -2.30 -15.39
N TRP A 41 14.09 -1.39 -14.87
CA TRP A 41 14.45 0.00 -14.66
C TRP A 41 14.80 0.21 -13.19
N THR A 42 16.10 0.35 -12.90
CA THR A 42 16.59 0.46 -11.51
C THR A 42 16.53 1.88 -10.96
N GLY A 43 16.32 2.86 -11.82
CA GLY A 43 16.46 4.28 -11.52
C GLY A 43 17.84 4.84 -11.91
N GLU A 44 18.86 3.98 -12.02
CA GLU A 44 20.21 4.33 -12.45
C GLU A 44 20.51 3.82 -13.87
N GLU A 45 20.03 2.63 -14.18
CA GLU A 45 20.25 1.98 -15.48
C GLU A 45 19.03 1.16 -15.92
N VAL A 46 19.06 0.70 -17.18
CA VAL A 46 18.10 -0.22 -17.76
C VAL A 46 18.78 -1.55 -18.06
N ILE A 47 18.33 -2.61 -17.40
CA ILE A 47 18.86 -3.96 -17.56
C ILE A 47 17.94 -4.74 -18.48
N GLN A 48 18.44 -5.12 -19.67
CA GLN A 48 17.69 -5.95 -20.60
C GLN A 48 17.80 -7.44 -20.23
N ASN A 49 16.69 -8.17 -20.39
CA ASN A 49 16.62 -9.59 -20.10
C ASN A 49 17.15 -9.95 -18.71
N GLY A 50 16.84 -9.09 -17.73
CA GLY A 50 17.30 -9.20 -16.36
C GLY A 50 16.43 -10.10 -15.50
N SER A 51 16.94 -10.36 -14.31
CA SER A 51 16.23 -11.11 -13.26
C SER A 51 16.29 -10.37 -11.93
N ILE A 52 15.21 -10.54 -11.15
CA ILE A 52 15.11 -10.05 -9.78
C ILE A 52 14.86 -11.27 -8.89
N VAL A 53 15.63 -11.40 -7.82
CA VAL A 53 15.41 -12.45 -6.80
C VAL A 53 15.01 -11.78 -5.49
N ILE A 54 13.86 -12.20 -4.97
CA ILE A 54 13.34 -11.77 -3.69
C ILE A 54 13.38 -12.98 -2.74
N GLN A 55 14.06 -12.83 -1.61
CA GLN A 55 14.16 -13.86 -0.59
C GLN A 55 13.91 -13.23 0.79
N ASN A 56 13.03 -13.84 1.57
CA ASN A 56 12.65 -13.32 2.89
C ASN A 56 12.25 -11.85 2.88
N GLY A 57 11.45 -11.43 1.88
CA GLY A 57 10.96 -10.06 1.72
C GLY A 57 12.01 -9.02 1.32
N LYS A 58 13.20 -9.46 0.92
CA LYS A 58 14.29 -8.58 0.48
C LYS A 58 14.76 -8.95 -0.92
N ILE A 59 15.09 -7.95 -1.72
CA ILE A 59 15.75 -8.15 -3.00
C ILE A 59 17.19 -8.58 -2.73
N THR A 60 17.57 -9.75 -3.23
CA THR A 60 18.92 -10.32 -3.07
C THR A 60 19.73 -10.34 -4.36
N HIS A 61 19.05 -10.13 -5.49
CA HIS A 61 19.69 -10.00 -6.81
C HIS A 61 18.85 -9.12 -7.72
N VAL A 62 19.51 -8.25 -8.46
CA VAL A 62 18.98 -7.52 -9.62
C VAL A 62 20.06 -7.52 -10.68
N GLY A 63 19.80 -8.03 -11.87
CA GLY A 63 20.81 -8.05 -12.92
C GLY A 63 20.55 -9.08 -14.01
N ALA A 64 21.40 -9.07 -15.02
CA ALA A 64 21.48 -10.12 -16.03
C ALA A 64 22.45 -11.23 -15.56
N GLY A 65 22.27 -12.44 -16.08
CA GLY A 65 23.17 -13.56 -15.81
C GLY A 65 22.71 -14.50 -14.69
N ASN A 66 23.67 -15.23 -14.13
CA ASN A 66 23.39 -16.29 -13.17
C ASN A 66 23.17 -15.75 -11.76
N PHE A 67 22.20 -16.32 -11.07
CA PHE A 67 21.91 -16.03 -9.67
C PHE A 67 21.62 -17.31 -8.90
N LYS A 68 21.73 -17.24 -7.58
CA LYS A 68 21.37 -18.37 -6.70
C LYS A 68 19.85 -18.36 -6.49
N SER A 69 19.20 -19.43 -6.92
CA SER A 69 17.77 -19.61 -6.70
C SER A 69 17.47 -19.95 -5.24
N PRO A 70 16.60 -19.19 -4.55
CA PRO A 70 16.17 -19.57 -3.21
C PRO A 70 15.25 -20.81 -3.27
N PRO A 71 15.18 -21.59 -2.17
CA PRO A 71 14.32 -22.77 -2.12
C PRO A 71 12.84 -22.35 -2.25
N ASN A 72 12.05 -23.20 -2.94
CA ASN A 72 10.61 -23.03 -3.11
C ASN A 72 10.20 -21.65 -3.69
N ALA A 73 11.03 -21.05 -4.53
CA ALA A 73 10.72 -19.78 -5.14
C ALA A 73 9.62 -19.92 -6.19
N ARG A 74 8.64 -19.01 -6.13
CA ARG A 74 7.68 -18.82 -7.22
C ARG A 74 8.39 -18.09 -8.37
N VAL A 75 8.38 -18.67 -9.56
CA VAL A 75 8.99 -18.06 -10.74
C VAL A 75 7.93 -17.34 -11.56
N ILE A 76 8.20 -16.08 -11.88
CA ILE A 76 7.41 -15.24 -12.77
C ILE A 76 8.25 -14.96 -14.00
N ASP A 77 7.82 -15.43 -15.16
CA ASP A 77 8.41 -15.04 -16.44
C ASP A 77 7.77 -13.72 -16.89
N ALA A 78 8.54 -12.68 -16.96
CA ALA A 78 8.06 -11.37 -17.36
C ALA A 78 7.87 -11.24 -18.88
N GLU A 79 8.34 -12.19 -19.68
CA GLU A 79 8.16 -12.21 -21.15
C GLU A 79 8.56 -10.86 -21.81
N GLY A 80 9.63 -10.25 -21.33
CA GLY A 80 10.10 -8.95 -21.81
C GLY A 80 9.35 -7.73 -21.25
N LYS A 81 8.38 -7.93 -20.34
CA LYS A 81 7.70 -6.82 -19.66
C LYS A 81 8.65 -6.01 -18.78
N TYR A 82 8.23 -4.80 -18.47
CA TYR A 82 9.01 -3.88 -17.66
C TYR A 82 8.78 -4.10 -16.17
N VAL A 83 9.85 -3.99 -15.39
CA VAL A 83 9.81 -3.99 -13.93
C VAL A 83 10.50 -2.73 -13.42
N THR A 84 9.83 -2.00 -12.55
CA THR A 84 10.33 -0.78 -11.91
C THR A 84 10.23 -0.90 -10.40
N SER A 85 10.84 0.03 -9.67
CA SER A 85 10.47 0.27 -8.27
C SER A 85 8.99 0.67 -8.16
N GLY A 86 8.38 0.44 -7.01
CA GLY A 86 7.04 0.91 -6.72
C GLY A 86 6.98 2.45 -6.70
N ILE A 87 5.82 2.99 -7.05
CA ILE A 87 5.57 4.43 -7.03
C ILE A 87 5.40 4.87 -5.57
N ILE A 88 5.99 6.02 -5.24
CA ILE A 88 5.78 6.72 -3.96
C ILE A 88 4.88 7.92 -4.26
N ASP A 89 3.70 7.97 -3.65
CA ASP A 89 2.79 9.11 -3.72
C ASP A 89 3.09 10.05 -2.54
N GLU A 90 3.68 11.19 -2.82
CA GLU A 90 4.10 12.14 -1.79
C GLU A 90 2.98 13.09 -1.34
N HIS A 91 1.78 13.00 -1.92
CA HIS A 91 0.64 13.82 -1.56
C HIS A 91 -0.67 13.04 -1.65
N SER A 92 -1.00 12.33 -0.59
CA SER A 92 -2.18 11.47 -0.55
C SER A 92 -3.10 11.80 0.63
N HIS A 93 -4.38 11.47 0.45
CA HIS A 93 -5.42 11.61 1.46
C HIS A 93 -6.18 10.27 1.67
N ILE A 94 -5.66 9.16 1.17
CA ILE A 94 -6.21 7.82 1.43
C ILE A 94 -5.91 7.38 2.86
N ALA A 95 -6.53 6.32 3.32
CA ALA A 95 -6.27 5.72 4.62
C ALA A 95 -6.39 6.70 5.81
N ILE A 96 -7.27 7.69 5.73
CA ILE A 96 -7.52 8.66 6.79
C ILE A 96 -8.99 8.58 7.21
N SER A 97 -9.24 8.25 8.49
CA SER A 97 -10.58 8.12 9.04
C SER A 97 -11.32 9.46 9.10
N LYS A 98 -12.60 9.47 8.71
CA LYS A 98 -13.56 10.56 8.93
C LYS A 98 -13.21 11.92 8.30
N GLY A 99 -12.27 11.96 7.38
CA GLY A 99 -11.87 13.18 6.68
C GLY A 99 -10.46 13.63 7.02
N VAL A 100 -9.99 14.63 6.27
CA VAL A 100 -8.58 15.01 6.20
C VAL A 100 -8.27 16.35 6.87
N ASN A 101 -9.27 17.04 7.39
CA ASN A 101 -9.11 18.35 8.04
C ASN A 101 -9.54 18.29 9.50
N GLU A 102 -8.74 18.88 10.37
CA GLU A 102 -9.16 19.23 11.72
C GLU A 102 -9.86 20.62 11.67
N GLY A 103 -11.14 20.66 12.01
CA GLY A 103 -11.95 21.89 11.87
C GLY A 103 -12.06 22.74 13.14
N GLY A 104 -11.38 22.34 14.24
CA GLY A 104 -11.55 23.00 15.52
C GLY A 104 -10.91 24.39 15.63
N GLN A 105 -9.85 24.62 14.84
CA GLN A 105 -9.11 25.90 14.85
C GLN A 105 -8.29 26.08 13.56
N ALA A 106 -7.89 27.33 13.27
CA ALA A 106 -7.12 27.63 12.07
C ALA A 106 -5.71 27.03 12.07
N ILE A 107 -5.10 26.89 13.25
CA ILE A 107 -3.80 26.28 13.44
C ILE A 107 -3.97 25.00 14.24
N SER A 108 -3.69 23.86 13.60
CA SER A 108 -3.86 22.53 14.18
C SER A 108 -2.57 21.69 14.05
N ALA A 109 -1.42 22.34 14.29
CA ALA A 109 -0.08 21.74 14.15
C ALA A 109 0.17 20.54 15.08
N GLU A 110 -0.59 20.45 16.18
CA GLU A 110 -0.49 19.39 17.18
C GLU A 110 -1.17 18.07 16.77
N VAL A 111 -2.12 18.10 15.83
CA VAL A 111 -2.78 16.87 15.38
C VAL A 111 -1.90 16.07 14.44
N SER A 112 -2.06 14.77 14.44
CA SER A 112 -1.26 13.86 13.61
C SER A 112 -2.12 12.90 12.81
N ILE A 113 -1.82 12.76 11.54
CA ILE A 113 -2.44 11.75 10.67
C ILE A 113 -2.16 10.33 11.19
N ARG A 114 -1.08 10.12 11.93
CA ARG A 114 -0.75 8.81 12.54
C ARG A 114 -1.86 8.28 13.45
N ASP A 115 -2.61 9.17 14.10
CA ASP A 115 -3.63 8.82 15.08
C ASP A 115 -4.97 8.42 14.43
N VAL A 116 -5.11 8.67 13.13
CA VAL A 116 -6.36 8.47 12.38
C VAL A 116 -6.20 7.62 11.14
N ILE A 117 -5.14 6.80 11.07
CA ILE A 117 -4.94 5.88 9.95
C ILE A 117 -6.05 4.83 9.94
N ASP A 118 -6.71 4.71 8.79
CA ASP A 118 -7.70 3.69 8.49
C ASP A 118 -7.06 2.59 7.61
N PRO A 119 -6.69 1.44 8.18
CA PRO A 119 -6.06 0.37 7.43
C PRO A 119 -7.03 -0.38 6.51
N ASP A 120 -8.35 -0.19 6.70
CA ASP A 120 -9.40 -0.86 5.94
C ASP A 120 -9.90 -0.03 4.74
N ASP A 121 -9.32 1.16 4.53
CA ASP A 121 -9.65 1.98 3.36
C ASP A 121 -9.31 1.23 2.06
N ILE A 122 -10.35 0.88 1.29
CA ILE A 122 -10.21 0.17 0.01
C ILE A 122 -9.29 0.89 -1.00
N ASN A 123 -9.03 2.18 -0.80
CA ASN A 123 -8.13 2.91 -1.67
C ASN A 123 -6.67 2.47 -1.50
N ILE A 124 -6.28 1.91 -0.35
CA ILE A 124 -4.98 1.25 -0.18
C ILE A 124 -4.84 0.13 -1.21
N TYR A 125 -5.85 -0.76 -1.30
CA TYR A 125 -5.86 -1.86 -2.27
C TYR A 125 -5.84 -1.36 -3.73
N ARG A 126 -6.65 -0.33 -4.04
CA ARG A 126 -6.73 0.24 -5.39
C ARG A 126 -5.42 0.89 -5.83
N GLN A 127 -4.80 1.66 -4.96
CA GLN A 127 -3.52 2.31 -5.22
C GLN A 127 -2.40 1.26 -5.38
N LEU A 128 -2.38 0.25 -4.51
CA LEU A 128 -1.43 -0.86 -4.61
C LEU A 128 -1.57 -1.62 -5.92
N ALA A 129 -2.81 -1.88 -6.38
CA ALA A 129 -3.08 -2.51 -7.67
C ALA A 129 -2.60 -1.66 -8.86
N GLY A 130 -2.54 -0.33 -8.69
CA GLY A 130 -1.97 0.62 -9.66
C GLY A 130 -0.45 0.78 -9.59
N GLY A 131 0.22 0.10 -8.63
CA GLY A 131 1.69 0.15 -8.49
C GLY A 131 2.21 1.16 -7.47
N VAL A 132 1.33 1.86 -6.74
CA VAL A 132 1.74 2.70 -5.60
C VAL A 132 2.05 1.81 -4.41
N THR A 133 3.24 1.93 -3.85
CA THR A 133 3.72 1.06 -2.76
C THR A 133 3.93 1.78 -1.44
N ALA A 134 4.03 3.11 -1.49
CA ALA A 134 4.12 3.97 -0.31
C ALA A 134 3.40 5.29 -0.57
N SER A 135 2.86 5.91 0.48
CA SER A 135 2.20 7.21 0.38
C SER A 135 2.51 8.07 1.59
N GLN A 136 2.70 9.37 1.35
CA GLN A 136 2.70 10.38 2.39
C GLN A 136 1.26 10.89 2.57
N LEU A 137 0.71 10.63 3.74
CA LEU A 137 -0.64 11.04 4.11
C LEU A 137 -0.60 12.42 4.73
N LEU A 138 -1.33 13.34 4.13
CA LEU A 138 -1.32 14.74 4.52
C LEU A 138 -2.65 15.18 5.11
N HIS A 139 -2.58 16.10 6.07
CA HIS A 139 -3.71 16.93 6.45
C HIS A 139 -4.25 17.68 5.24
N GLY A 140 -5.55 17.94 5.19
CA GLY A 140 -6.17 18.71 4.12
C GLY A 140 -5.74 20.18 4.11
N SER A 141 -6.31 20.94 3.19
CA SER A 141 -5.93 22.35 2.93
C SER A 141 -6.89 23.38 3.51
N ALA A 142 -7.78 23.00 4.43
CA ALA A 142 -8.68 23.95 5.08
C ALA A 142 -7.95 24.88 6.07
N ASN A 143 -6.94 24.37 6.74
CA ASN A 143 -6.20 25.11 7.77
C ASN A 143 -4.93 25.74 7.17
N PRO A 144 -4.60 27.00 7.50
CA PRO A 144 -3.33 27.61 7.07
C PRO A 144 -2.11 26.85 7.61
N ILE A 145 -2.20 26.37 8.84
CA ILE A 145 -1.24 25.42 9.42
C ILE A 145 -2.04 24.20 9.87
N GLY A 146 -1.90 23.11 9.08
CA GLY A 146 -2.57 21.85 9.34
C GLY A 146 -1.74 20.93 10.24
N GLY A 147 -2.12 19.64 10.24
CA GLY A 147 -1.48 18.64 11.10
C GLY A 147 -0.20 18.05 10.52
N GLN A 148 0.40 17.22 11.35
CA GLN A 148 1.58 16.43 11.04
C GLN A 148 1.20 15.27 10.12
N SER A 149 2.04 15.00 9.12
CA SER A 149 1.84 13.93 8.16
C SER A 149 2.29 12.56 8.70
N ALA A 150 1.88 11.52 7.98
CA ALA A 150 2.38 10.16 8.16
C ALA A 150 2.86 9.60 6.84
N ILE A 151 3.82 8.69 6.85
CA ILE A 151 4.23 7.93 5.68
C ILE A 151 3.93 6.46 5.93
N ILE A 152 3.22 5.85 4.99
CA ILE A 152 2.83 4.45 5.07
C ILE A 152 3.39 3.64 3.89
N LYS A 153 3.60 2.34 4.11
CA LYS A 153 3.66 1.34 3.05
C LYS A 153 2.28 0.76 2.85
N LEU A 154 1.88 0.59 1.60
CA LEU A 154 0.55 0.08 1.25
C LEU A 154 0.50 -1.44 1.43
N LYS A 155 0.61 -1.93 2.66
CA LYS A 155 0.53 -3.35 3.01
C LYS A 155 -0.92 -3.72 3.29
N TRP A 156 -1.69 -3.94 2.24
CA TRP A 156 -3.12 -4.27 2.36
C TRP A 156 -3.37 -5.47 3.29
N GLY A 157 -4.26 -5.29 4.26
CA GLY A 157 -4.61 -6.31 5.26
C GLY A 157 -3.80 -6.23 6.56
N GLU A 158 -2.87 -5.30 6.66
CA GLU A 158 -2.10 -5.05 7.89
C GLU A 158 -2.80 -4.04 8.80
N THR A 159 -2.36 -3.97 10.06
CA THR A 159 -2.84 -2.97 11.02
C THR A 159 -2.28 -1.58 10.72
N ALA A 160 -2.92 -0.53 11.23
CA ALA A 160 -2.45 0.86 11.07
C ALA A 160 -0.99 1.04 11.49
N GLU A 161 -0.57 0.42 12.59
CA GLU A 161 0.80 0.45 13.08
C GLU A 161 1.79 -0.20 12.11
N ASN A 162 1.40 -1.33 11.52
CA ASN A 162 2.25 -2.06 10.58
C ASN A 162 2.35 -1.38 9.19
N LEU A 163 1.40 -0.51 8.86
CA LEU A 163 1.49 0.33 7.66
C LEU A 163 2.55 1.44 7.82
N LEU A 164 2.72 1.99 9.01
CA LEU A 164 3.65 3.09 9.26
C LEU A 164 5.10 2.73 8.93
N ILE A 165 5.82 3.67 8.33
CA ILE A 165 7.27 3.55 8.15
C ILE A 165 7.95 4.04 9.42
N ASP A 166 8.78 3.18 10.04
CA ASP A 166 9.57 3.52 11.19
C ASP A 166 10.58 4.63 10.89
N LYS A 167 10.82 5.51 11.87
CA LYS A 167 11.84 6.58 11.79
C LYS A 167 11.67 7.48 10.56
N GLN A 168 10.41 7.69 10.13
CA GLN A 168 10.12 8.63 9.06
C GLN A 168 10.46 10.07 9.47
N PRO A 169 10.82 10.94 8.52
CA PRO A 169 10.89 12.37 8.75
C PRO A 169 9.53 12.89 9.22
N LEU A 170 9.55 13.89 10.09
CA LEU A 170 8.33 14.60 10.50
C LEU A 170 8.06 15.72 9.51
N PHE A 171 6.84 15.78 9.00
CA PHE A 171 6.36 16.84 8.12
C PHE A 171 5.10 17.46 8.71
N ILE A 172 4.87 18.72 8.40
CA ILE A 172 3.66 19.42 8.75
C ILE A 172 3.07 20.06 7.49
N LYS A 173 1.76 20.06 7.37
CA LYS A 173 1.05 20.64 6.23
C LYS A 173 0.84 22.13 6.44
N PHE A 174 1.30 22.91 5.48
CA PHE A 174 0.91 24.29 5.29
C PHE A 174 0.02 24.41 4.07
N ALA A 175 -1.00 25.24 4.11
CA ALA A 175 -1.86 25.53 2.98
C ALA A 175 -2.01 27.05 2.81
N LEU A 176 -1.97 27.47 1.57
CA LEU A 176 -2.16 28.85 1.15
C LEU A 176 -3.20 28.90 0.02
N GLY A 177 -3.96 29.96 -0.05
CA GLY A 177 -4.86 30.18 -1.17
C GLY A 177 -6.33 30.03 -0.83
N GLU A 178 -7.14 29.63 -1.81
CA GLU A 178 -8.59 29.77 -1.78
C GLU A 178 -9.26 28.87 -0.72
N ASN A 179 -8.81 27.63 -0.57
CA ASN A 179 -9.41 26.72 0.41
C ASN A 179 -9.29 27.25 1.84
N VAL A 180 -8.13 27.81 2.18
CA VAL A 180 -7.92 28.46 3.50
C VAL A 180 -8.84 29.66 3.68
N LYS A 181 -8.98 30.52 2.66
CA LYS A 181 -9.85 31.70 2.72
C LYS A 181 -11.33 31.36 2.87
N GLN A 182 -11.76 30.20 2.37
CA GLN A 182 -13.15 29.77 2.49
C GLN A 182 -13.45 29.07 3.82
N SER A 183 -12.43 28.58 4.50
CA SER A 183 -12.57 27.76 5.72
C SER A 183 -12.27 28.53 7.00
N ASN A 184 -11.62 29.70 6.91
CA ASN A 184 -11.20 30.53 8.07
C ASN A 184 -11.56 32.01 7.90
#